data_2997d61f487744b64530163449201f36
#
_entry.id   2997d61f487744b64530163449201f36
#
_cell.length_a   1.000
_cell.length_b   1.000
_cell.length_c   1.000
_cell.angle_alpha   90.00
_cell.angle_beta   90.00
_cell.angle_gamma   90.00
#
_symmetry.space_group_name_H-M   'P 1'
#
loop_
_entity.id
_entity.type
_entity.pdbx_description
1 polymer ?
#
loop_
_entity_poly.entity_id
_entity_poly.type
_entity_poly.pdbx_seq_one_letter_code
_entity_poly.pdbx_strand_id
1 'polypeptide(L)'
;RLAVWFLLGAVVSLAILGLGVKVLFRPLQQVKSQADAVANKTYELQTNIPATKELKSVVLAMNQMTTKVQSHFLEQANFSERMREMAYQDATTGLGNRRYFISQLENRITQMEPGEHGVLILIQLVGLQTINDTEGFEAGDAYIKGAADLLVGFVSKECDSLTARLAGADFAVYLRQDEGLSILERVEELSQLFCELHQQGYTP
;
A
#
# COMPACT_ATOMS: atom_id res chain seq x y z
N ARG A 1 -27.27 -7.37 71.90
CA ARG A 1 -25.87 -6.97 71.63
C ARG A 1 -25.15 -8.03 70.74
N LEU A 2 -25.27 -9.32 71.03
CA LEU A 2 -24.64 -10.40 70.24
C LEU A 2 -25.12 -10.44 68.79
N ALA A 3 -26.44 -10.24 68.52
CA ALA A 3 -27.01 -10.25 67.19
C ALA A 3 -26.44 -9.14 66.27
N VAL A 4 -26.09 -7.97 66.82
CA VAL A 4 -25.49 -6.86 66.11
C VAL A 4 -24.06 -7.20 65.60
N TRP A 5 -23.27 -7.88 66.43
CA TRP A 5 -21.95 -8.33 66.07
C TRP A 5 -21.95 -9.42 64.98
N PHE A 6 -22.94 -10.33 65.01
CA PHE A 6 -23.14 -11.33 63.95
C PHE A 6 -23.55 -10.70 62.62
N LEU A 7 -24.46 -9.72 62.66
CA LEU A 7 -24.84 -8.97 61.43
C LEU A 7 -23.66 -8.20 60.83
N LEU A 8 -22.88 -7.54 61.68
CA LEU A 8 -21.70 -6.80 61.27
C LEU A 8 -20.65 -7.73 60.62
N GLY A 9 -20.40 -8.87 61.23
CA GLY A 9 -19.50 -9.91 60.72
C GLY A 9 -19.97 -10.47 59.39
N ALA A 10 -21.26 -10.72 59.19
CA ALA A 10 -21.83 -11.19 57.94
C ALA A 10 -21.68 -10.14 56.79
N VAL A 11 -21.95 -8.86 57.09
CA VAL A 11 -21.79 -7.77 56.13
C VAL A 11 -20.33 -7.61 55.70
N VAL A 12 -19.39 -7.65 56.65
CA VAL A 12 -17.95 -7.57 56.34
C VAL A 12 -17.51 -8.77 55.51
N SER A 13 -17.95 -9.98 55.83
CA SER A 13 -17.65 -11.19 55.06
C SER A 13 -18.17 -11.12 53.64
N LEU A 14 -19.42 -10.64 53.45
CA LEU A 14 -20.02 -10.44 52.13
C LEU A 14 -19.28 -9.35 51.33
N ALA A 15 -18.84 -8.28 51.98
CA ALA A 15 -18.06 -7.22 51.31
C ALA A 15 -16.68 -7.73 50.86
N ILE A 16 -15.99 -8.52 51.68
CA ILE A 16 -14.70 -9.13 51.32
C ILE A 16 -14.87 -10.13 50.16
N LEU A 17 -15.92 -10.95 50.20
CA LEU A 17 -16.25 -11.89 49.14
C LEU A 17 -16.55 -11.16 47.83
N GLY A 18 -17.37 -10.09 47.87
CA GLY A 18 -17.69 -9.27 46.69
C GLY A 18 -16.46 -8.54 46.10
N LEU A 19 -15.56 -8.07 46.98
CA LEU A 19 -14.30 -7.46 46.54
C LEU A 19 -13.38 -8.50 45.88
N GLY A 20 -13.26 -9.69 46.48
CA GLY A 20 -12.48 -10.80 45.93
C GLY A 20 -12.98 -11.24 44.56
N VAL A 21 -14.28 -11.38 44.41
CA VAL A 21 -14.89 -11.70 43.11
C VAL A 21 -14.59 -10.61 42.05
N LYS A 22 -14.75 -9.33 42.41
CA LYS A 22 -14.41 -8.22 41.47
C LYS A 22 -12.94 -8.23 41.05
N VAL A 23 -12.02 -8.49 41.99
CA VAL A 23 -10.58 -8.51 41.66
C VAL A 23 -10.22 -9.68 40.76
N LEU A 24 -10.88 -10.83 40.88
CA LEU A 24 -10.65 -12.01 40.07
C LEU A 24 -11.33 -11.92 38.69
N PHE A 25 -12.50 -11.31 38.55
CA PHE A 25 -13.25 -11.26 37.30
C PHE A 25 -12.86 -10.09 36.38
N ARG A 26 -12.35 -8.98 36.90
CA ARG A 26 -11.90 -7.83 36.09
C ARG A 26 -10.87 -8.21 35.04
N PRO A 27 -9.76 -8.92 35.37
CA PRO A 27 -8.77 -9.30 34.33
C PRO A 27 -9.33 -10.23 33.27
N LEU A 28 -10.27 -11.12 33.66
CA LEU A 28 -10.91 -12.02 32.68
C LEU A 28 -11.76 -11.26 31.65
N GLN A 29 -12.49 -10.24 32.10
CA GLN A 29 -13.25 -9.35 31.21
C GLN A 29 -12.33 -8.57 30.28
N GLN A 30 -11.17 -8.13 30.77
CA GLN A 30 -10.16 -7.45 29.94
C GLN A 30 -9.58 -8.37 28.87
N VAL A 31 -9.28 -9.63 29.18
CA VAL A 31 -8.82 -10.63 28.20
C VAL A 31 -9.90 -10.88 27.14
N LYS A 32 -11.18 -11.01 27.55
CA LYS A 32 -12.29 -11.13 26.62
C LYS A 32 -12.38 -9.90 25.69
N SER A 33 -12.36 -8.70 26.26
CA SER A 33 -12.41 -7.45 25.48
C SER A 33 -11.24 -7.33 24.49
N GLN A 34 -10.03 -7.76 24.90
CA GLN A 34 -8.88 -7.80 24.01
C GLN A 34 -9.06 -8.82 22.88
N ALA A 35 -9.61 -10.00 23.18
CA ALA A 35 -9.91 -11.00 22.15
C ALA A 35 -10.93 -10.48 21.13
N ASP A 36 -11.99 -9.81 21.61
CA ASP A 36 -13.00 -9.18 20.76
C ASP A 36 -12.38 -8.03 19.93
N ALA A 37 -11.46 -7.26 20.50
CA ALA A 37 -10.74 -6.20 19.79
C ALA A 37 -9.84 -6.76 18.67
N VAL A 38 -9.11 -7.84 18.93
CA VAL A 38 -8.28 -8.54 17.92
C VAL A 38 -9.15 -9.06 16.78
N ALA A 39 -10.32 -9.63 17.08
CA ALA A 39 -11.27 -10.07 16.06
C ALA A 39 -11.75 -8.92 15.14
N ASN A 40 -11.82 -7.70 15.72
CA ASN A 40 -12.15 -6.45 14.99
C ASN A 40 -10.92 -5.71 14.45
N LYS A 41 -9.76 -6.39 14.31
CA LYS A 41 -8.50 -5.85 13.79
C LYS A 41 -7.90 -4.70 14.61
N THR A 42 -8.23 -4.62 15.90
CA THR A 42 -7.64 -3.67 16.86
C THR A 42 -6.67 -4.43 17.76
N TYR A 43 -5.38 -4.09 17.70
CA TYR A 43 -4.29 -4.85 18.33
C TYR A 43 -3.72 -4.15 19.56
N GLU A 44 -4.59 -3.75 20.49
CA GLU A 44 -4.17 -3.12 21.75
C GLU A 44 -3.68 -4.17 22.74
N LEU A 45 -2.55 -3.87 23.40
CA LEU A 45 -1.98 -4.73 24.44
C LEU A 45 -2.48 -4.31 25.82
N GLN A 46 -2.71 -5.28 26.69
CA GLN A 46 -3.02 -4.97 28.08
C GLN A 46 -1.77 -4.51 28.81
N THR A 47 -1.83 -3.29 29.35
CA THR A 47 -0.77 -2.69 30.17
C THR A 47 -0.94 -3.01 31.66
N ASN A 48 -2.18 -3.28 32.10
CA ASN A 48 -2.49 -3.59 33.51
C ASN A 48 -2.36 -5.09 33.76
N ILE A 49 -1.17 -5.50 34.25
CA ILE A 49 -0.84 -6.90 34.49
C ILE A 49 -1.29 -7.29 35.91
N PRO A 50 -2.14 -8.34 36.06
CA PRO A 50 -2.58 -8.80 37.38
C PRO A 50 -1.43 -9.28 38.27
N ALA A 51 -1.61 -9.14 39.59
CA ALA A 51 -0.62 -9.59 40.58
C ALA A 51 -0.61 -11.12 40.77
N THR A 52 -1.72 -11.82 40.50
CA THR A 52 -1.80 -13.28 40.62
C THR A 52 -1.06 -13.97 39.50
N LYS A 53 -0.27 -14.99 39.81
CA LYS A 53 0.61 -15.69 38.86
C LYS A 53 -0.13 -16.26 37.64
N GLU A 54 -1.29 -16.86 37.92
CA GLU A 54 -2.15 -17.52 36.93
C GLU A 54 -2.74 -16.50 35.94
N LEU A 55 -3.31 -15.40 36.45
CA LEU A 55 -3.89 -14.34 35.61
C LEU A 55 -2.82 -13.56 34.84
N LYS A 56 -1.65 -13.34 35.46
CA LYS A 56 -0.51 -12.74 34.83
C LYS A 56 -0.07 -13.55 33.60
N SER A 57 0.03 -14.88 33.75
CA SER A 57 0.43 -15.75 32.63
C SER A 57 -0.56 -15.71 31.48
N VAL A 58 -1.87 -15.65 31.76
CA VAL A 58 -2.92 -15.53 30.73
C VAL A 58 -2.83 -14.19 29.98
N VAL A 59 -2.67 -13.06 30.70
CA VAL A 59 -2.55 -11.74 30.09
C VAL A 59 -1.30 -11.65 29.20
N LEU A 60 -0.17 -12.17 29.68
CA LEU A 60 1.08 -12.17 28.89
C LEU A 60 0.95 -13.06 27.65
N ALA A 61 0.33 -14.24 27.76
CA ALA A 61 0.08 -15.11 26.62
C ALA A 61 -0.86 -14.44 25.59
N MET A 62 -1.91 -13.75 26.08
CA MET A 62 -2.82 -13.00 25.22
C MET A 62 -2.12 -11.83 24.52
N ASN A 63 -1.28 -11.06 25.22
CA ASN A 63 -0.47 -10.01 24.62
C ASN A 63 0.48 -10.56 23.54
N GLN A 64 1.13 -11.68 23.81
CA GLN A 64 2.01 -12.35 22.84
C GLN A 64 1.21 -12.83 21.61
N MET A 65 0.02 -13.38 21.81
CA MET A 65 -0.86 -13.78 20.71
C MET A 65 -1.29 -12.57 19.89
N THR A 66 -1.72 -11.48 20.54
CA THR A 66 -2.09 -10.23 19.86
C THR A 66 -0.95 -9.70 18.98
N THR A 67 0.28 -9.66 19.52
CA THR A 67 1.46 -9.22 18.78
C THR A 67 1.74 -10.12 17.58
N LYS A 68 1.63 -11.44 17.73
CA LYS A 68 1.83 -12.37 16.61
C LYS A 68 0.77 -12.22 15.54
N VAL A 69 -0.51 -12.09 15.91
CA VAL A 69 -1.59 -11.88 14.93
C VAL A 69 -1.38 -10.58 14.16
N GLN A 70 -1.00 -9.50 14.85
CA GLN A 70 -0.68 -8.23 14.22
C GLN A 70 0.48 -8.35 13.23
N SER A 71 1.59 -9.02 13.63
CA SER A 71 2.75 -9.19 12.72
C SER A 71 2.39 -10.00 11.49
N HIS A 72 1.67 -11.12 11.64
CA HIS A 72 1.21 -11.91 10.51
C HIS A 72 0.28 -11.14 9.57
N PHE A 73 -0.61 -10.32 10.11
CA PHE A 73 -1.49 -9.49 9.29
C PHE A 73 -0.69 -8.46 8.46
N LEU A 74 0.30 -7.82 9.09
CA LEU A 74 1.20 -6.88 8.40
C LEU A 74 2.06 -7.57 7.34
N GLU A 75 2.61 -8.75 7.65
CA GLU A 75 3.36 -9.54 6.69
C GLU A 75 2.50 -9.94 5.48
N GLN A 76 1.26 -10.36 5.72
CA GLN A 76 0.34 -10.73 4.64
C GLN A 76 -0.04 -9.52 3.78
N ALA A 77 -0.29 -8.36 4.39
CA ALA A 77 -0.57 -7.11 3.68
C ALA A 77 0.62 -6.69 2.81
N ASN A 78 1.84 -6.70 3.37
CA ASN A 78 3.07 -6.40 2.63
C ASN A 78 3.34 -7.40 1.51
N PHE A 79 3.08 -8.69 1.74
CA PHE A 79 3.22 -9.72 0.71
C PHE A 79 2.23 -9.49 -0.43
N SER A 80 0.97 -9.20 -0.12
CA SER A 80 -0.05 -8.88 -1.13
C SER A 80 0.32 -7.66 -1.97
N GLU A 81 0.83 -6.60 -1.34
CA GLU A 81 1.27 -5.40 -2.07
C GLU A 81 2.47 -5.69 -2.97
N ARG A 82 3.49 -6.42 -2.48
CA ARG A 82 4.61 -6.85 -3.33
C ARG A 82 4.17 -7.71 -4.52
N MET A 83 3.20 -8.62 -4.31
CA MET A 83 2.64 -9.41 -5.40
C MET A 83 1.93 -8.55 -6.43
N ARG A 84 1.22 -7.50 -5.98
CA ARG A 84 0.58 -6.53 -6.84
C ARG A 84 1.59 -5.71 -7.64
N GLU A 85 2.65 -5.21 -6.98
CA GLU A 85 3.74 -4.49 -7.64
C GLU A 85 4.40 -5.37 -8.72
N MET A 86 4.79 -6.60 -8.38
CA MET A 86 5.38 -7.55 -9.34
C MET A 86 4.44 -7.88 -10.51
N ALA A 87 3.12 -7.93 -10.27
CA ALA A 87 2.14 -8.26 -11.31
C ALA A 87 1.85 -7.10 -12.25
N TYR A 88 1.96 -5.85 -11.79
CA TYR A 88 1.44 -4.67 -12.48
C TYR A 88 2.44 -3.55 -12.71
N GLN A 89 3.63 -3.60 -12.12
CA GLN A 89 4.68 -2.59 -12.33
C GLN A 89 5.87 -3.16 -13.11
N ASP A 90 6.59 -2.28 -13.79
CA ASP A 90 7.89 -2.56 -14.39
C ASP A 90 8.98 -2.34 -13.35
N ALA A 91 9.83 -3.34 -13.11
CA ALA A 91 10.81 -3.32 -12.03
C ALA A 91 11.92 -2.26 -12.22
N THR A 92 12.19 -1.85 -13.46
CA THR A 92 13.24 -0.85 -13.77
C THR A 92 12.73 0.57 -13.56
N THR A 93 11.49 0.84 -14.01
CA THR A 93 10.96 2.21 -14.08
C THR A 93 9.94 2.54 -12.99
N GLY A 94 9.34 1.53 -12.36
CA GLY A 94 8.21 1.72 -11.45
C GLY A 94 6.89 2.11 -12.12
N LEU A 95 6.89 2.34 -13.43
CA LEU A 95 5.66 2.56 -14.21
C LEU A 95 4.80 1.31 -14.26
N GLY A 96 3.56 1.43 -14.69
CA GLY A 96 2.76 0.27 -15.05
C GLY A 96 3.48 -0.60 -16.10
N ASN A 97 3.37 -1.91 -15.97
CA ASN A 97 3.84 -2.81 -17.01
C ASN A 97 2.77 -2.99 -18.11
N ARG A 98 3.10 -3.71 -19.19
CA ARG A 98 2.18 -3.98 -20.30
C ARG A 98 0.84 -4.55 -19.83
N ARG A 99 0.86 -5.49 -18.87
CA ARG A 99 -0.35 -6.14 -18.37
C ARG A 99 -1.28 -5.14 -17.68
N TYR A 100 -0.71 -4.30 -16.83
CA TYR A 100 -1.42 -3.21 -16.17
C TYR A 100 -2.04 -2.26 -17.20
N PHE A 101 -1.22 -1.82 -18.17
CA PHE A 101 -1.66 -0.86 -19.18
C PHE A 101 -2.86 -1.35 -19.98
N ILE A 102 -2.79 -2.58 -20.50
CA ILE A 102 -3.89 -3.17 -21.28
C ILE A 102 -5.15 -3.27 -20.45
N SER A 103 -5.06 -3.82 -19.22
CA SER A 103 -6.21 -3.96 -18.33
C SER A 103 -6.87 -2.61 -17.98
N GLN A 104 -6.05 -1.58 -17.71
CA GLN A 104 -6.57 -0.25 -17.40
C GLN A 104 -7.16 0.46 -18.62
N LEU A 105 -6.52 0.30 -19.79
CA LEU A 105 -7.01 0.86 -21.04
C LEU A 105 -8.37 0.25 -21.43
N GLU A 106 -8.50 -1.08 -21.35
CA GLU A 106 -9.77 -1.78 -21.60
C GLU A 106 -10.90 -1.26 -20.69
N ASN A 107 -10.60 -1.09 -19.41
CA ASN A 107 -11.57 -0.53 -18.45
C ASN A 107 -12.00 0.88 -18.84
N ARG A 108 -11.04 1.75 -19.23
CA ARG A 108 -11.35 3.12 -19.64
C ARG A 108 -12.20 3.16 -20.91
N ILE A 109 -11.83 2.38 -21.92
CA ILE A 109 -12.56 2.29 -23.19
C ILE A 109 -14.00 1.81 -22.93
N THR A 110 -14.18 0.84 -22.04
CA THR A 110 -15.50 0.30 -21.71
C THR A 110 -16.39 1.31 -20.95
N GLN A 111 -15.78 2.22 -20.21
CA GLN A 111 -16.46 3.24 -19.40
C GLN A 111 -16.65 4.56 -20.15
N MET A 112 -16.09 4.71 -21.36
CA MET A 112 -16.23 5.93 -22.17
C MET A 112 -17.68 6.16 -22.59
N GLU A 113 -18.16 7.38 -22.41
CA GLU A 113 -19.47 7.80 -22.89
C GLU A 113 -19.43 8.14 -24.39
N PRO A 114 -20.58 8.10 -25.07
CA PRO A 114 -20.65 8.50 -26.49
C PRO A 114 -20.19 9.95 -26.67
N GLY A 115 -19.15 10.14 -27.49
CA GLY A 115 -18.54 11.46 -27.75
C GLY A 115 -17.27 11.75 -26.95
N GLU A 116 -16.92 10.91 -26.00
CA GLU A 116 -15.60 10.98 -25.36
C GLU A 116 -14.52 10.36 -26.24
N HIS A 117 -13.33 10.93 -26.20
CA HIS A 117 -12.19 10.49 -26.98
C HIS A 117 -10.96 10.36 -26.09
N GLY A 118 -10.06 9.47 -26.45
CA GLY A 118 -8.75 9.33 -25.83
C GLY A 118 -7.67 9.13 -26.90
N VAL A 119 -6.45 9.47 -26.54
CA VAL A 119 -5.29 9.35 -27.40
C VAL A 119 -4.32 8.35 -26.82
N LEU A 120 -3.88 7.42 -27.64
CA LEU A 120 -2.84 6.47 -27.33
C LEU A 120 -1.55 6.89 -28.07
N ILE A 121 -0.51 7.18 -27.29
CA ILE A 121 0.82 7.52 -27.80
C ILE A 121 1.74 6.33 -27.51
N LEU A 122 2.35 5.79 -28.54
CA LEU A 122 3.40 4.77 -28.41
C LEU A 122 4.75 5.44 -28.63
N ILE A 123 5.69 5.16 -27.74
CA ILE A 123 7.02 5.79 -27.73
C ILE A 123 8.05 4.69 -27.72
N GLN A 124 9.01 4.78 -28.64
CA GLN A 124 10.15 3.88 -28.70
C GLN A 124 11.45 4.67 -28.50
N LEU A 125 12.21 4.31 -27.49
CA LEU A 125 13.53 4.91 -27.27
C LEU A 125 14.53 4.33 -28.27
N VAL A 126 15.20 5.22 -28.99
CA VAL A 126 16.25 4.85 -29.94
C VAL A 126 17.60 4.81 -29.21
N GLY A 127 18.51 3.95 -29.65
CA GLY A 127 19.88 3.91 -29.14
C GLY A 127 20.12 3.10 -27.88
N LEU A 128 19.07 2.54 -27.25
CA LEU A 128 19.22 1.76 -26.01
C LEU A 128 20.21 0.59 -26.17
N GLN A 129 20.18 -0.11 -27.30
CA GLN A 129 21.12 -1.21 -27.54
C GLN A 129 22.55 -0.70 -27.65
N THR A 130 22.79 0.41 -28.34
CA THR A 130 24.11 1.02 -28.43
C THR A 130 24.66 1.43 -27.07
N ILE A 131 23.82 2.06 -26.24
CA ILE A 131 24.20 2.43 -24.86
C ILE A 131 24.58 1.18 -24.07
N ASN A 132 23.75 0.11 -24.12
CA ASN A 132 24.06 -1.14 -23.43
C ASN A 132 25.39 -1.77 -23.88
N ASP A 133 25.68 -1.71 -25.19
CA ASP A 133 26.87 -2.31 -25.77
C ASP A 133 28.14 -1.48 -25.50
N THR A 134 28.02 -0.15 -25.39
CA THR A 134 29.17 0.77 -25.19
C THR A 134 29.43 1.12 -23.72
N GLU A 135 28.36 1.32 -22.93
CA GLU A 135 28.43 1.84 -21.56
C GLU A 135 27.92 0.84 -20.51
N GLY A 136 27.32 -0.26 -20.97
CA GLY A 136 26.79 -1.32 -20.09
C GLY A 136 25.32 -1.15 -19.72
N PHE A 137 24.76 -2.21 -19.14
CA PHE A 137 23.33 -2.27 -18.79
C PHE A 137 22.89 -1.25 -17.75
N GLU A 138 23.79 -0.83 -16.85
CA GLU A 138 23.49 0.20 -15.83
C GLU A 138 23.19 1.56 -16.49
N ALA A 139 23.93 1.93 -17.53
CA ALA A 139 23.69 3.14 -18.32
C ALA A 139 22.38 3.05 -19.08
N GLY A 140 22.09 1.90 -19.70
CA GLY A 140 20.82 1.66 -20.36
C GLY A 140 19.61 1.73 -19.40
N ASP A 141 19.74 1.18 -18.18
CA ASP A 141 18.71 1.29 -17.14
C ASP A 141 18.53 2.73 -16.69
N ALA A 142 19.60 3.51 -16.57
CA ALA A 142 19.53 4.94 -16.25
C ALA A 142 18.80 5.73 -17.34
N TYR A 143 19.08 5.42 -18.63
CA TYR A 143 18.40 6.02 -19.77
C TYR A 143 16.88 5.72 -19.76
N ILE A 144 16.50 4.45 -19.49
CA ILE A 144 15.11 4.02 -19.38
C ILE A 144 14.41 4.72 -18.20
N LYS A 145 15.08 4.86 -17.05
CA LYS A 145 14.55 5.58 -15.88
C LYS A 145 14.35 7.06 -16.17
N GLY A 146 15.32 7.71 -16.82
CA GLY A 146 15.19 9.10 -17.24
C GLY A 146 13.98 9.34 -18.13
N ALA A 147 13.76 8.43 -19.10
CA ALA A 147 12.56 8.47 -19.95
C ALA A 147 11.26 8.29 -19.14
N ALA A 148 11.25 7.39 -18.17
CA ALA A 148 10.10 7.16 -17.31
C ALA A 148 9.78 8.39 -16.44
N ASP A 149 10.78 9.01 -15.83
CA ASP A 149 10.64 10.21 -15.00
C ASP A 149 10.09 11.39 -15.82
N LEU A 150 10.55 11.52 -17.06
CA LEU A 150 10.05 12.51 -18.00
C LEU A 150 8.56 12.29 -18.31
N LEU A 151 8.17 11.03 -18.58
CA LEU A 151 6.78 10.68 -18.82
C LEU A 151 5.89 10.94 -17.61
N VAL A 152 6.34 10.62 -16.41
CA VAL A 152 5.61 10.94 -15.17
C VAL A 152 5.41 12.45 -15.05
N GLY A 153 6.45 13.25 -15.29
CA GLY A 153 6.36 14.71 -15.27
C GLY A 153 5.37 15.25 -16.32
N PHE A 154 5.39 14.69 -17.53
CA PHE A 154 4.49 15.06 -18.61
C PHE A 154 3.02 14.81 -18.27
N VAL A 155 2.69 13.59 -17.77
CA VAL A 155 1.30 13.23 -17.46
C VAL A 155 0.80 13.75 -16.12
N SER A 156 1.68 14.25 -15.24
CA SER A 156 1.28 14.79 -13.92
C SER A 156 0.31 15.96 -13.99
N LYS A 157 0.22 16.62 -15.13
CA LYS A 157 -0.67 17.74 -15.43
C LYS A 157 -2.03 17.30 -15.96
N GLU A 158 -2.21 16.01 -16.25
CA GLU A 158 -3.39 15.46 -16.91
C GLU A 158 -4.31 14.78 -15.89
N CYS A 159 -5.61 15.05 -15.99
CA CYS A 159 -6.59 14.53 -15.02
C CYS A 159 -6.85 13.02 -15.14
N ASP A 160 -6.76 12.45 -16.35
CA ASP A 160 -6.97 11.02 -16.60
C ASP A 160 -5.96 10.50 -17.62
N SER A 161 -4.79 10.14 -17.11
CA SER A 161 -3.68 9.63 -17.89
C SER A 161 -3.29 8.22 -17.44
N LEU A 162 -2.63 7.48 -18.33
CA LEU A 162 -2.06 6.18 -18.05
C LEU A 162 -0.71 6.08 -18.72
N THR A 163 0.34 5.69 -17.99
CA THR A 163 1.67 5.47 -18.51
C THR A 163 2.16 4.08 -18.16
N ALA A 164 2.88 3.46 -19.10
CA ALA A 164 3.49 2.17 -18.85
C ALA A 164 4.73 1.97 -19.74
N ARG A 165 5.61 1.11 -19.28
CA ARG A 165 6.64 0.48 -20.11
C ARG A 165 6.11 -0.85 -20.62
N LEU A 166 6.06 -1.02 -21.94
CA LEU A 166 5.49 -2.21 -22.55
C LEU A 166 6.51 -3.35 -22.66
N ALA A 167 7.71 -3.04 -23.09
CA ALA A 167 8.86 -3.95 -23.18
C ALA A 167 10.13 -3.18 -23.58
N GLY A 168 11.31 -3.60 -23.14
CA GLY A 168 12.57 -3.06 -23.64
C GLY A 168 12.62 -1.53 -23.64
N ALA A 169 12.59 -0.94 -24.82
CA ALA A 169 12.61 0.50 -25.07
C ALA A 169 11.23 1.11 -25.35
N ASP A 170 10.16 0.32 -25.25
CA ASP A 170 8.82 0.72 -25.68
C ASP A 170 7.97 1.17 -24.50
N PHE A 171 7.41 2.38 -24.63
CA PHE A 171 6.50 2.97 -23.66
C PHE A 171 5.14 3.26 -24.29
N ALA A 172 4.12 3.38 -23.48
CA ALA A 172 2.80 3.81 -23.89
C ALA A 172 2.26 4.86 -22.93
N VAL A 173 1.60 5.87 -23.50
CA VAL A 173 0.86 6.89 -22.79
C VAL A 173 -0.55 6.94 -23.34
N TYR A 174 -1.54 6.90 -22.46
CA TYR A 174 -2.92 7.20 -22.80
C TYR A 174 -3.31 8.52 -22.11
N LEU A 175 -3.95 9.40 -22.87
CA LEU A 175 -4.49 10.66 -22.39
C LEU A 175 -5.98 10.72 -22.76
N ARG A 176 -6.83 11.07 -21.81
CA ARG A 176 -8.20 11.43 -22.12
C ARG A 176 -8.21 12.79 -22.82
N GLN A 177 -8.95 12.89 -23.89
CA GLN A 177 -9.07 14.14 -24.63
C GLN A 177 -10.16 14.99 -24.01
N ASP A 178 -9.78 16.14 -23.42
CA ASP A 178 -10.70 17.17 -23.01
C ASP A 178 -10.91 18.19 -24.11
N GLU A 179 -12.08 18.85 -24.14
CA GLU A 179 -12.38 19.92 -25.11
C GLU A 179 -11.38 21.07 -24.94
N GLY A 180 -10.53 21.26 -25.95
CA GLY A 180 -9.52 22.32 -25.98
C GLY A 180 -8.06 21.85 -25.94
N LEU A 181 -7.79 20.58 -25.71
CA LEU A 181 -6.43 20.05 -25.78
C LEU A 181 -6.04 19.74 -27.23
N SER A 182 -5.06 20.45 -27.75
CA SER A 182 -4.47 20.10 -29.05
C SER A 182 -3.55 18.90 -28.89
N ILE A 183 -3.95 17.76 -29.41
CA ILE A 183 -3.14 16.53 -29.39
C ILE A 183 -1.78 16.76 -30.05
N LEU A 184 -1.75 17.51 -31.13
CA LEU A 184 -0.52 17.83 -31.86
C LEU A 184 0.47 18.61 -30.97
N GLU A 185 0.00 19.61 -30.24
CA GLU A 185 0.83 20.37 -29.31
C GLU A 185 1.40 19.48 -28.19
N ARG A 186 0.61 18.52 -27.69
CA ARG A 186 1.08 17.57 -26.66
C ARG A 186 2.11 16.59 -27.19
N VAL A 187 1.94 16.11 -28.42
CA VAL A 187 2.94 15.24 -29.07
C VAL A 187 4.22 16.02 -29.36
N GLU A 188 4.12 17.29 -29.77
CA GLU A 188 5.27 18.17 -29.99
C GLU A 188 6.00 18.45 -28.66
N GLU A 189 5.28 18.80 -27.57
CA GLU A 189 5.86 18.98 -26.24
C GLU A 189 6.62 17.71 -25.80
N LEU A 190 5.99 16.54 -25.93
CA LEU A 190 6.61 15.27 -25.58
C LEU A 190 7.87 14.99 -26.43
N SER A 191 7.80 15.26 -27.73
CA SER A 191 8.94 15.10 -28.64
C SER A 191 10.12 16.01 -28.27
N GLN A 192 9.84 17.26 -27.89
CA GLN A 192 10.87 18.20 -27.41
C GLN A 192 11.53 17.73 -26.13
N LEU A 193 10.74 17.26 -25.16
CA LEU A 193 11.25 16.73 -23.91
C LEU A 193 12.19 15.52 -24.13
N PHE A 194 11.86 14.63 -25.04
CA PHE A 194 12.73 13.50 -25.39
C PHE A 194 13.99 13.92 -26.15
N CYS A 195 13.91 14.95 -26.99
CA CYS A 195 15.09 15.54 -27.64
C CYS A 195 16.05 16.14 -26.61
N GLU A 196 15.55 16.82 -25.59
CA GLU A 196 16.34 17.39 -24.50
C GLU A 196 17.01 16.29 -23.65
N LEU A 197 16.29 15.20 -23.34
CA LEU A 197 16.83 14.04 -22.64
C LEU A 197 18.01 13.44 -23.42
N HIS A 198 17.87 13.32 -24.74
CA HIS A 198 18.91 12.83 -25.62
C HIS A 198 20.15 13.74 -25.63
N GLN A 199 19.98 15.07 -25.61
CA GLN A 199 21.07 16.05 -25.60
C GLN A 199 21.82 16.14 -24.25
N GLN A 200 21.20 15.78 -23.14
CA GLN A 200 21.76 15.89 -21.78
C GLN A 200 22.80 14.81 -21.42
N GLY A 201 23.20 13.96 -22.35
CA GLY A 201 24.28 12.99 -22.13
C GLY A 201 23.96 11.54 -22.37
N TYR A 202 22.76 11.25 -22.86
CA TYR A 202 22.40 9.92 -23.37
C TYR A 202 22.53 9.89 -24.92
N THR A 203 23.61 10.46 -25.42
CA THR A 203 23.98 10.34 -26.86
C THR A 203 24.63 8.99 -27.09
N PRO A 204 24.08 8.15 -28.00
CA PRO A 204 24.79 6.98 -28.48
C PRO A 204 26.06 7.35 -29.21
#